data_9cf19f9799e9fd4f0a65f5dbd4f76cf0
#
_entry.id   9cf19f9799e9fd4f0a65f5dbd4f76cf0
#
_cell.length_a   1.000
_cell.length_b   1.000
_cell.length_c   1.000
_cell.angle_alpha   90.00
_cell.angle_beta   90.00
_cell.angle_gamma   90.00
#
_symmetry.space_group_name_H-M   'P 1'
#
loop_
_entity.id
_entity.type
_entity.pdbx_description
1 polymer ?
#
loop_
_entity_poly.entity_id
_entity_poly.type
_entity_poly.pdbx_seq_one_letter_code
_entity_poly.pdbx_strand_id
1 'polypeptide(L)'
;MEKENGGLLLSRRSLIAGAAVGVLAHATGRSLLAEQENSSALVIREKEPQNLESNFAALDSPLTPNDKFYIRSHFAVPALAASSWSLSVEGAVSEPLKFSYDQVLALPAESKVVTLECAGNGRVYLTPKTDGVQWQLGAVGTAEWTGIHLNALLERAGVDPTAVDVVLEGADSGEPSKPSRPGKPITFARSVPLEHARKGDILLAYKMNGQRLPESHGFPLRAIVPGWYGMASVKWLTRIVVLKQAYQGYFQTIDYAHWQDRDGFPNRVPITEIQVKSQIARPTISESVARGSKYRVFGAAWSGVAPIAKVEVSTDGGKSYQDAKLLGKPIEHAWRLWEYAWNVPQQAGKVTLMAKATDAKGNTQPLVRDKNRENYMINQVLPVEVRIQ
;
A
#
# COMPACT_ATOMS: atom_id res chain seq x y z
N MET A 1 76.92 1.05 1.37
CA MET A 1 77.17 2.16 2.25
C MET A 1 76.52 3.39 1.63
N GLU A 2 75.79 4.06 2.47
CA GLU A 2 75.10 5.34 2.29
C GLU A 2 73.83 5.36 1.39
N LYS A 3 72.77 5.57 2.09
CA LYS A 3 71.39 5.88 1.60
C LYS A 3 71.28 7.39 1.45
N GLU A 4 70.83 7.88 0.32
CA GLU A 4 70.32 9.26 0.21
C GLU A 4 68.75 9.25 0.28
N ASN A 5 68.26 10.01 1.25
CA ASN A 5 66.85 10.36 1.41
C ASN A 5 66.51 11.61 0.61
N GLY A 6 65.74 11.51 -0.43
CA GLY A 6 65.18 12.64 -1.16
C GLY A 6 63.79 13.00 -0.65
N GLY A 7 63.71 13.94 0.29
CA GLY A 7 62.41 14.50 0.74
C GLY A 7 61.89 15.57 -0.21
N LEU A 8 60.69 15.37 -0.76
CA LEU A 8 59.98 16.37 -1.56
C LEU A 8 59.33 17.42 -0.66
N LEU A 9 59.82 18.65 -0.66
CA LEU A 9 59.21 19.80 -0.01
C LEU A 9 58.04 20.35 -0.86
N LEU A 10 56.82 20.07 -0.47
CA LEU A 10 55.65 20.69 -1.06
C LEU A 10 55.45 22.11 -0.53
N SER A 11 55.38 23.11 -1.41
CA SER A 11 55.23 24.51 -1.06
C SER A 11 53.82 24.82 -0.53
N ARG A 12 53.70 25.76 0.43
CA ARG A 12 52.43 26.19 1.05
C ARG A 12 51.33 26.68 0.06
N ARG A 13 51.68 27.01 -1.16
CA ARG A 13 50.74 27.44 -2.19
C ARG A 13 49.93 26.28 -2.82
N SER A 14 50.45 25.08 -2.82
CA SER A 14 49.76 23.89 -3.37
C SER A 14 48.67 23.34 -2.44
N LEU A 15 48.72 23.63 -1.14
CA LEU A 15 47.72 23.18 -0.15
C LEU A 15 46.41 24.00 -0.19
N ILE A 16 46.46 25.27 -0.63
CA ILE A 16 45.29 26.16 -0.68
C ILE A 16 44.43 25.85 -1.92
N ALA A 17 45.02 25.45 -3.03
CA ALA A 17 44.28 25.07 -4.23
C ALA A 17 43.53 23.73 -4.10
N GLY A 18 44.06 22.79 -3.34
CA GLY A 18 43.44 21.49 -3.10
C GLY A 18 42.22 21.55 -2.18
N ALA A 19 42.20 22.49 -1.22
CA ALA A 19 41.08 22.64 -0.28
C ALA A 19 39.83 23.29 -0.92
N ALA A 20 39.99 24.18 -1.88
CA ALA A 20 38.90 24.87 -2.56
C ALA A 20 38.13 23.92 -3.52
N VAL A 21 38.79 22.99 -4.18
CA VAL A 21 38.17 22.02 -5.08
C VAL A 21 37.43 20.94 -4.29
N GLY A 22 37.92 20.54 -3.12
CA GLY A 22 37.29 19.55 -2.25
C GLY A 22 35.96 20.04 -1.64
N VAL A 23 35.87 21.35 -1.30
CA VAL A 23 34.65 21.94 -0.72
C VAL A 23 33.55 22.12 -1.78
N LEU A 24 33.89 22.49 -3.01
CA LEU A 24 32.91 22.58 -4.11
C LEU A 24 32.36 21.19 -4.51
N ALA A 25 33.22 20.15 -4.54
CA ALA A 25 32.77 18.80 -4.87
C ALA A 25 31.83 18.21 -3.79
N HIS A 26 32.03 18.54 -2.50
CA HIS A 26 31.14 18.11 -1.43
C HIS A 26 29.78 18.85 -1.42
N ALA A 27 29.75 20.11 -1.78
CA ALA A 27 28.50 20.89 -1.86
C ALA A 27 27.65 20.48 -3.06
N THR A 28 28.26 20.21 -4.22
CA THR A 28 27.55 19.74 -5.42
C THR A 28 27.12 18.28 -5.30
N GLY A 29 27.96 17.43 -4.68
CA GLY A 29 27.61 16.01 -4.45
C GLY A 29 26.43 15.82 -3.46
N ARG A 30 26.33 16.64 -2.42
CA ARG A 30 25.17 16.63 -1.50
C ARG A 30 23.89 17.12 -2.17
N SER A 31 23.96 18.12 -3.03
CA SER A 31 22.79 18.59 -3.79
C SER A 31 22.30 17.54 -4.79
N LEU A 32 23.21 16.89 -5.52
CA LEU A 32 22.90 15.84 -6.48
C LEU A 32 22.35 14.56 -5.80
N LEU A 33 22.88 14.20 -4.63
CA LEU A 33 22.37 13.06 -3.86
C LEU A 33 20.99 13.36 -3.24
N ALA A 34 20.75 14.59 -2.78
CA ALA A 34 19.44 15.01 -2.27
C ALA A 34 18.39 15.11 -3.40
N GLU A 35 18.76 15.55 -4.60
CA GLU A 35 17.89 15.50 -5.79
C GLU A 35 17.66 14.07 -6.27
N GLN A 36 18.65 13.19 -6.17
CA GLN A 36 18.54 11.79 -6.57
C GLN A 36 17.70 10.96 -5.57
N GLU A 37 17.74 11.27 -4.26
CA GLU A 37 16.84 10.68 -3.27
C GLU A 37 15.39 11.14 -3.45
N ASN A 38 15.13 12.38 -3.90
CA ASN A 38 13.80 12.86 -4.26
C ASN A 38 13.28 12.30 -5.60
N SER A 39 14.13 11.73 -6.43
CA SER A 39 13.74 11.13 -7.73
C SER A 39 13.61 9.61 -7.67
N SER A 40 13.96 8.94 -6.57
CA SER A 40 13.81 7.48 -6.47
C SER A 40 12.33 7.11 -6.42
N ALA A 41 11.90 6.24 -7.32
CA ALA A 41 10.50 5.86 -7.49
C ALA A 41 9.93 5.19 -6.21
N LEU A 42 10.72 4.38 -5.50
CA LEU A 42 10.30 3.62 -4.33
C LEU A 42 11.31 3.72 -3.18
N VAL A 43 10.80 3.79 -1.95
CA VAL A 43 11.60 3.78 -0.72
C VAL A 43 11.75 2.35 -0.20
N ILE A 44 12.99 1.88 -0.05
CA ILE A 44 13.27 0.54 0.47
C ILE A 44 13.01 0.52 1.98
N ARG A 45 12.03 -0.29 2.41
CA ARG A 45 11.77 -0.60 3.82
C ARG A 45 12.45 -1.89 4.26
N GLU A 46 12.40 -2.90 3.40
CA GLU A 46 13.12 -4.17 3.55
C GLU A 46 13.56 -4.65 2.17
N LYS A 47 14.74 -5.26 2.08
CA LYS A 47 15.27 -5.78 0.81
C LYS A 47 14.75 -7.20 0.54
N GLU A 48 14.75 -8.04 1.57
CA GLU A 48 14.32 -9.44 1.50
C GLU A 48 13.49 -9.80 2.75
N PRO A 49 12.23 -10.22 2.62
CA PRO A 49 11.46 -10.18 1.37
C PRO A 49 11.24 -8.73 0.90
N GLN A 50 11.05 -8.54 -0.40
CA GLN A 50 10.96 -7.21 -1.00
C GLN A 50 9.76 -6.41 -0.49
N ASN A 51 10.03 -5.31 0.25
CA ASN A 51 9.05 -4.39 0.78
C ASN A 51 9.47 -2.95 0.47
N LEU A 52 8.83 -2.38 -0.56
CA LEU A 52 9.16 -1.07 -1.12
C LEU A 52 7.94 -0.15 -1.03
N GLU A 53 8.15 1.06 -0.59
CA GLU A 53 7.11 2.05 -0.36
C GLU A 53 7.08 3.12 -1.44
N SER A 54 5.88 3.48 -1.93
CA SER A 54 5.69 4.62 -2.82
C SER A 54 6.11 5.92 -2.13
N ASN A 55 6.70 6.85 -2.87
CA ASN A 55 6.92 8.21 -2.36
C ASN A 55 5.56 8.97 -2.40
N PHE A 56 4.83 8.96 -1.29
CA PHE A 56 3.51 9.59 -1.23
C PHE A 56 3.55 11.11 -1.44
N ALA A 57 4.66 11.77 -1.11
CA ALA A 57 4.85 13.20 -1.36
C ALA A 57 4.91 13.53 -2.88
N ALA A 58 5.30 12.56 -3.70
CA ALA A 58 5.33 12.69 -5.16
C ALA A 58 4.00 12.38 -5.84
N LEU A 59 2.91 12.21 -5.07
CA LEU A 59 1.57 12.00 -5.62
C LEU A 59 1.15 13.18 -6.51
N ASP A 60 0.83 12.91 -7.77
CA ASP A 60 0.47 13.91 -8.79
C ASP A 60 -0.63 13.45 -9.76
N SER A 61 -0.98 12.16 -9.72
CA SER A 61 -1.89 11.51 -10.67
C SER A 61 -2.92 10.63 -9.94
N PRO A 62 -4.14 10.47 -10.52
CA PRO A 62 -5.13 9.52 -10.02
C PRO A 62 -4.68 8.05 -10.07
N LEU A 63 -3.80 7.69 -11.01
CA LEU A 63 -3.22 6.36 -11.12
C LEU A 63 -1.74 6.40 -10.72
N THR A 64 -1.33 5.44 -9.92
CA THR A 64 0.07 5.22 -9.56
C THR A 64 0.76 4.43 -10.67
N PRO A 65 1.84 4.96 -11.29
CA PRO A 65 2.63 4.20 -12.27
C PRO A 65 3.14 2.87 -11.70
N ASN A 66 3.29 1.85 -12.56
CA ASN A 66 3.68 0.51 -12.12
C ASN A 66 5.02 0.47 -11.37
N ASP A 67 5.99 1.27 -11.82
CA ASP A 67 7.32 1.40 -11.22
C ASP A 67 7.34 2.23 -9.92
N LYS A 68 6.23 2.92 -9.60
CA LYS A 68 6.04 3.71 -8.37
C LYS A 68 5.04 3.09 -7.40
N PHE A 69 4.42 1.98 -7.77
CA PHE A 69 3.43 1.32 -6.92
C PHE A 69 4.12 0.50 -5.84
N TYR A 70 3.71 0.64 -4.58
CA TYR A 70 4.33 -0.05 -3.44
C TYR A 70 4.33 -1.58 -3.62
N ILE A 71 5.37 -2.22 -3.10
CA ILE A 71 5.53 -3.68 -3.12
C ILE A 71 5.52 -4.19 -1.67
N ARG A 72 4.67 -5.17 -1.39
CA ARG A 72 4.63 -5.90 -0.13
C ARG A 72 4.69 -7.40 -0.40
N SER A 73 5.72 -8.06 0.10
CA SER A 73 5.89 -9.51 0.00
C SER A 73 6.18 -10.11 1.37
N HIS A 74 5.58 -11.26 1.67
CA HIS A 74 5.83 -12.01 2.92
C HIS A 74 7.01 -12.95 2.77
N PHE A 75 7.19 -13.45 1.56
CA PHE A 75 8.22 -14.39 1.15
C PHE A 75 8.94 -13.87 -0.10
N ALA A 76 9.96 -14.56 -0.54
CA ALA A 76 10.64 -14.25 -1.79
C ALA A 76 9.68 -14.26 -2.98
N VAL A 77 9.94 -13.43 -3.97
CA VAL A 77 9.17 -13.40 -5.22
C VAL A 77 9.40 -14.72 -5.97
N PRO A 78 8.35 -15.53 -6.24
CA PRO A 78 8.52 -16.79 -6.94
C PRO A 78 8.86 -16.57 -8.42
N ALA A 79 9.79 -17.35 -8.95
CA ALA A 79 10.13 -17.35 -10.38
C ALA A 79 9.10 -18.18 -11.16
N LEU A 80 8.11 -17.53 -11.75
CA LEU A 80 7.03 -18.19 -12.50
C LEU A 80 7.14 -17.91 -14.00
N ALA A 81 7.15 -18.97 -14.81
CA ALA A 81 7.05 -18.85 -16.25
C ALA A 81 5.60 -19.08 -16.70
N ALA A 82 5.06 -18.20 -17.53
CA ALA A 82 3.69 -18.32 -18.05
C ALA A 82 3.43 -19.69 -18.74
N SER A 83 4.44 -20.23 -19.44
CA SER A 83 4.34 -21.50 -20.16
C SER A 83 4.14 -22.73 -19.27
N SER A 84 4.58 -22.69 -18.02
CA SER A 84 4.43 -23.79 -17.05
C SER A 84 3.44 -23.48 -15.93
N TRP A 85 2.96 -22.25 -15.85
CA TRP A 85 1.99 -21.84 -14.84
C TRP A 85 0.59 -22.36 -15.12
N SER A 86 -0.15 -22.68 -14.10
CA SER A 86 -1.57 -22.99 -14.19
C SER A 86 -2.34 -22.52 -12.96
N LEU A 87 -3.63 -22.24 -13.15
CA LEU A 87 -4.60 -21.96 -12.11
C LEU A 87 -5.52 -23.16 -11.93
N SER A 88 -5.67 -23.68 -10.71
CA SER A 88 -6.70 -24.66 -10.36
C SER A 88 -7.87 -24.03 -9.61
N VAL A 89 -9.09 -24.53 -9.87
CA VAL A 89 -10.30 -24.28 -9.06
C VAL A 89 -10.78 -25.63 -8.56
N GLU A 90 -10.81 -25.80 -7.24
CA GLU A 90 -11.04 -27.11 -6.63
C GLU A 90 -11.75 -27.01 -5.27
N GLY A 91 -11.89 -28.13 -4.56
CA GLY A 91 -12.58 -28.21 -3.28
C GLY A 91 -14.06 -28.56 -3.42
N ALA A 92 -14.96 -27.82 -2.77
CA ALA A 92 -16.39 -28.05 -2.80
C ALA A 92 -17.02 -27.52 -4.13
N VAL A 93 -16.64 -28.14 -5.24
CA VAL A 93 -17.13 -27.89 -6.60
C VAL A 93 -17.52 -29.18 -7.28
N SER A 94 -18.49 -29.16 -8.22
CA SER A 94 -18.87 -30.34 -8.98
C SER A 94 -17.89 -30.67 -10.11
N GLU A 95 -17.27 -29.65 -10.70
CA GLU A 95 -16.32 -29.76 -11.80
C GLU A 95 -15.01 -29.00 -11.46
N PRO A 96 -13.98 -29.67 -10.94
CA PRO A 96 -12.67 -29.05 -10.76
C PRO A 96 -12.10 -28.55 -12.10
N LEU A 97 -11.59 -27.32 -12.11
CA LEU A 97 -11.09 -26.70 -13.33
C LEU A 97 -9.57 -26.48 -13.22
N LYS A 98 -8.92 -26.50 -14.39
CA LYS A 98 -7.52 -26.13 -14.51
C LYS A 98 -7.33 -25.30 -15.80
N PHE A 99 -6.65 -24.16 -15.67
CA PHE A 99 -6.41 -23.24 -16.77
C PHE A 99 -4.91 -23.01 -16.95
N SER A 100 -4.43 -23.04 -18.19
CA SER A 100 -3.15 -22.45 -18.58
C SER A 100 -3.27 -20.93 -18.62
N TYR A 101 -2.13 -20.23 -18.72
CA TYR A 101 -2.13 -18.77 -18.85
C TYR A 101 -2.89 -18.31 -20.09
N ASP A 102 -2.65 -18.94 -21.24
CA ASP A 102 -3.34 -18.61 -22.49
C ASP A 102 -4.86 -18.83 -22.41
N GLN A 103 -5.29 -19.88 -21.72
CA GLN A 103 -6.72 -20.12 -21.47
C GLN A 103 -7.34 -19.03 -20.59
N VAL A 104 -6.60 -18.52 -19.59
CA VAL A 104 -7.07 -17.37 -18.79
C VAL A 104 -7.19 -16.11 -19.64
N LEU A 105 -6.21 -15.85 -20.51
CA LEU A 105 -6.23 -14.67 -21.40
C LEU A 105 -7.36 -14.72 -22.43
N ALA A 106 -7.85 -15.90 -22.78
CA ALA A 106 -8.96 -16.10 -23.73
C ALA A 106 -10.36 -15.89 -23.09
N LEU A 107 -10.46 -15.79 -21.77
CA LEU A 107 -11.73 -15.55 -21.09
C LEU A 107 -12.14 -14.06 -21.16
N PRO A 108 -13.45 -13.76 -21.11
CA PRO A 108 -13.94 -12.38 -21.04
C PRO A 108 -13.30 -11.61 -19.89
N ALA A 109 -12.76 -10.43 -20.19
CA ALA A 109 -12.04 -9.59 -19.25
C ALA A 109 -12.72 -8.26 -19.04
N GLU A 110 -12.51 -7.68 -17.84
CA GLU A 110 -12.93 -6.33 -17.48
C GLU A 110 -11.75 -5.56 -16.88
N SER A 111 -11.82 -4.23 -16.93
CA SER A 111 -10.86 -3.33 -16.27
C SER A 111 -11.56 -2.56 -15.15
N LYS A 112 -10.95 -2.53 -13.96
CA LYS A 112 -11.41 -1.76 -12.81
C LYS A 112 -10.27 -0.93 -12.22
N VAL A 113 -10.57 0.32 -11.84
CA VAL A 113 -9.63 1.17 -11.10
C VAL A 113 -9.82 0.91 -9.62
N VAL A 114 -8.80 0.37 -8.95
CA VAL A 114 -8.89 -0.01 -7.53
C VAL A 114 -7.67 0.48 -6.77
N THR A 115 -7.92 1.04 -5.57
CA THR A 115 -6.90 1.37 -4.58
C THR A 115 -6.59 0.14 -3.73
N LEU A 116 -5.32 -0.20 -3.63
CA LEU A 116 -4.82 -1.18 -2.69
C LEU A 116 -4.03 -0.48 -1.59
N GLU A 117 -4.33 -0.76 -0.34
CA GLU A 117 -3.60 -0.28 0.83
C GLU A 117 -3.10 -1.45 1.67
N CYS A 118 -1.84 -1.43 2.09
CA CYS A 118 -1.33 -2.36 3.11
C CYS A 118 -1.99 -2.04 4.46
N ALA A 119 -2.51 -3.05 5.16
CA ALA A 119 -3.14 -2.85 6.47
C ALA A 119 -2.22 -2.20 7.52
N GLY A 120 -0.89 -2.26 7.30
CA GLY A 120 0.11 -1.60 8.13
C GLY A 120 0.54 -0.21 7.65
N ASN A 121 -0.09 0.37 6.63
CA ASN A 121 0.24 1.70 6.12
C ASN A 121 0.09 2.77 7.22
N GLY A 122 1.19 3.48 7.56
CA GLY A 122 1.24 4.42 8.68
C GLY A 122 1.82 3.84 9.98
N ARG A 123 2.35 2.59 10.00
CA ARG A 123 2.84 1.92 11.22
C ARG A 123 3.94 2.68 11.94
N VAL A 124 4.82 3.37 11.23
CA VAL A 124 5.88 4.19 11.82
C VAL A 124 5.36 5.26 12.80
N TYR A 125 4.10 5.67 12.66
CA TYR A 125 3.46 6.69 13.51
C TYR A 125 2.77 6.13 14.75
N LEU A 126 2.85 4.81 15.00
CA LEU A 126 2.32 4.20 16.21
C LEU A 126 3.23 4.46 17.41
N THR A 127 2.62 4.69 18.56
CA THR A 127 3.30 4.82 19.85
C THR A 127 2.51 4.01 20.89
N PRO A 128 3.14 3.01 21.55
CA PRO A 128 4.51 2.54 21.30
C PRO A 128 4.69 1.94 19.90
N LYS A 129 5.93 1.84 19.43
CA LYS A 129 6.24 1.17 18.16
C LYS A 129 5.86 -0.29 18.22
N THR A 130 5.42 -0.81 17.08
CA THR A 130 4.98 -2.21 16.93
C THR A 130 5.79 -2.93 15.85
N ASP A 131 5.79 -4.25 15.88
CA ASP A 131 6.46 -5.09 14.90
C ASP A 131 5.85 -4.99 13.50
N GLY A 132 6.64 -5.42 12.50
CA GLY A 132 6.29 -5.45 11.08
C GLY A 132 6.92 -4.30 10.30
N VAL A 133 6.75 -4.32 8.98
CA VAL A 133 7.34 -3.32 8.07
C VAL A 133 6.92 -1.92 8.49
N GLN A 134 7.90 -1.05 8.71
CA GLN A 134 7.69 0.31 9.22
C GLN A 134 7.32 1.27 8.07
N TRP A 135 6.14 1.06 7.49
CA TRP A 135 5.58 1.93 6.48
C TRP A 135 5.32 3.34 7.01
N GLN A 136 5.64 4.34 6.21
CA GLN A 136 5.15 5.71 6.41
C GLN A 136 3.73 5.85 5.80
N LEU A 137 3.59 6.65 4.76
CA LEU A 137 2.30 6.97 4.15
C LEU A 137 2.09 6.31 2.78
N GLY A 138 3.13 5.71 2.21
CA GLY A 138 3.15 5.30 0.82
C GLY A 138 2.88 3.83 0.56
N ALA A 139 2.49 3.02 1.57
CA ALA A 139 2.04 1.65 1.33
C ALA A 139 0.58 1.62 0.82
N VAL A 140 0.29 2.47 -0.16
CA VAL A 140 -1.00 2.63 -0.83
C VAL A 140 -0.77 3.07 -2.27
N GLY A 141 -1.62 2.64 -3.18
CA GLY A 141 -1.61 3.06 -4.58
C GLY A 141 -2.90 2.69 -5.29
N THR A 142 -3.22 3.41 -6.36
CA THR A 142 -4.37 3.14 -7.22
C THR A 142 -3.90 2.80 -8.62
N ALA A 143 -4.41 1.72 -9.20
CA ALA A 143 -4.10 1.32 -10.56
C ALA A 143 -5.36 0.81 -11.27
N GLU A 144 -5.31 0.78 -12.59
CA GLU A 144 -6.26 0.05 -13.42
C GLU A 144 -5.81 -1.41 -13.51
N TRP A 145 -6.70 -2.30 -13.14
CA TRP A 145 -6.47 -3.74 -13.15
C TRP A 145 -7.36 -4.39 -14.21
N THR A 146 -6.78 -5.16 -15.13
CA THR A 146 -7.51 -5.90 -16.15
C THR A 146 -7.39 -7.38 -15.89
N GLY A 147 -8.52 -8.07 -15.87
CA GLY A 147 -8.59 -9.51 -15.61
C GLY A 147 -9.98 -10.10 -15.80
N ILE A 148 -10.14 -11.32 -15.35
CA ILE A 148 -11.39 -12.07 -15.43
C ILE A 148 -12.11 -12.03 -14.06
N HIS A 149 -13.41 -12.17 -14.04
CA HIS A 149 -14.16 -12.25 -12.80
C HIS A 149 -13.97 -13.59 -12.09
N LEU A 150 -13.69 -13.56 -10.78
CA LEU A 150 -13.62 -14.78 -9.96
C LEU A 150 -14.95 -15.56 -10.04
N ASN A 151 -16.08 -14.85 -9.95
CA ASN A 151 -17.42 -15.50 -9.97
C ASN A 151 -17.65 -16.32 -11.25
N ALA A 152 -17.15 -15.89 -12.41
CA ALA A 152 -17.30 -16.65 -13.67
C ALA A 152 -16.61 -18.02 -13.61
N LEU A 153 -15.48 -18.13 -12.88
CA LEU A 153 -14.83 -19.43 -12.67
C LEU A 153 -15.60 -20.27 -11.63
N LEU A 154 -16.13 -19.65 -10.59
CA LEU A 154 -16.94 -20.34 -9.56
C LEU A 154 -18.24 -20.92 -10.17
N GLU A 155 -18.93 -20.14 -11.00
CA GLU A 155 -20.12 -20.59 -11.72
C GLU A 155 -19.80 -21.78 -12.63
N ARG A 156 -18.72 -21.69 -13.40
CA ARG A 156 -18.28 -22.77 -14.30
C ARG A 156 -17.85 -24.03 -13.54
N ALA A 157 -17.26 -23.89 -12.35
CA ALA A 157 -16.86 -25.02 -11.50
C ALA A 157 -18.04 -25.68 -10.78
N GLY A 158 -19.22 -25.07 -10.75
CA GLY A 158 -20.39 -25.59 -10.07
C GLY A 158 -20.22 -25.70 -8.56
N VAL A 159 -20.18 -24.55 -7.87
CA VAL A 159 -19.94 -24.48 -6.42
C VAL A 159 -21.05 -25.19 -5.65
N ASP A 160 -20.68 -26.09 -4.73
CA ASP A 160 -21.58 -26.78 -3.82
C ASP A 160 -22.44 -25.78 -3.02
N PRO A 161 -23.77 -25.95 -2.94
CA PRO A 161 -24.66 -25.05 -2.22
C PRO A 161 -24.34 -24.87 -0.72
N THR A 162 -23.62 -25.82 -0.11
CA THR A 162 -23.20 -25.78 1.29
C THR A 162 -21.85 -25.11 1.51
N ALA A 163 -21.20 -24.66 0.42
CA ALA A 163 -19.93 -23.93 0.52
C ALA A 163 -20.12 -22.55 1.15
N VAL A 164 -19.14 -22.11 1.92
CA VAL A 164 -19.20 -20.85 2.67
C VAL A 164 -18.00 -19.93 2.43
N ASP A 165 -16.87 -20.46 1.94
CA ASP A 165 -15.62 -19.70 1.83
C ASP A 165 -14.84 -20.06 0.57
N VAL A 166 -14.05 -19.11 0.06
CA VAL A 166 -13.22 -19.27 -1.13
C VAL A 166 -11.78 -18.85 -0.79
N VAL A 167 -10.88 -19.80 -0.76
CA VAL A 167 -9.45 -19.54 -0.50
C VAL A 167 -8.75 -19.19 -1.81
N LEU A 168 -7.98 -18.13 -1.78
CA LEU A 168 -7.06 -17.69 -2.82
C LEU A 168 -5.64 -17.98 -2.34
N GLU A 169 -4.90 -18.85 -3.03
CA GLU A 169 -3.54 -19.28 -2.65
C GLU A 169 -2.52 -18.89 -3.71
N GLY A 170 -1.45 -18.21 -3.27
CA GLY A 170 -0.32 -17.82 -4.09
C GLY A 170 0.75 -18.91 -4.18
N ALA A 171 1.70 -18.73 -5.09
CA ALA A 171 2.87 -19.61 -5.24
C ALA A 171 4.00 -19.25 -4.24
N ASP A 172 3.97 -18.08 -3.62
CA ASP A 172 4.96 -17.65 -2.67
C ASP A 172 4.82 -18.41 -1.35
N SER A 173 5.95 -18.91 -0.83
CA SER A 173 5.99 -19.73 0.39
C SER A 173 7.24 -19.47 1.21
N GLY A 174 7.16 -19.74 2.50
CA GLY A 174 8.27 -19.60 3.44
C GLY A 174 7.82 -19.78 4.89
N GLU A 175 8.74 -19.56 5.81
CA GLU A 175 8.43 -19.56 7.24
C GLU A 175 7.99 -18.17 7.69
N PRO A 176 6.81 -18.02 8.32
CA PRO A 176 6.40 -16.77 8.90
C PRO A 176 7.38 -16.26 9.97
N SER A 177 7.72 -14.98 9.95
CA SER A 177 8.68 -14.37 10.89
C SER A 177 8.11 -14.12 12.29
N LYS A 178 6.77 -14.06 12.42
CA LYS A 178 6.09 -13.73 13.69
C LYS A 178 5.94 -14.93 14.63
N PRO A 179 5.75 -14.70 15.95
CA PRO A 179 5.37 -15.75 16.91
C PRO A 179 4.14 -16.55 16.47
N SER A 180 3.93 -17.71 17.07
CA SER A 180 2.87 -18.66 16.69
C SER A 180 3.04 -19.24 15.28
N ARG A 181 4.29 -19.51 14.89
CA ARG A 181 4.63 -20.11 13.58
C ARG A 181 4.10 -21.55 13.47
N PRO A 182 3.73 -21.98 12.25
CA PRO A 182 3.30 -23.35 12.00
C PRO A 182 4.40 -24.41 12.14
N GLY A 183 5.68 -24.03 12.37
CA GLY A 183 6.82 -24.94 12.47
C GLY A 183 7.29 -25.56 11.15
N LYS A 184 6.73 -25.08 10.02
CA LYS A 184 7.10 -25.48 8.65
C LYS A 184 6.79 -24.34 7.69
N PRO A 185 7.40 -24.29 6.50
CA PRO A 185 7.01 -23.38 5.44
C PRO A 185 5.53 -23.52 5.09
N ILE A 186 4.88 -22.36 4.81
CA ILE A 186 3.50 -22.28 4.36
C ILE A 186 3.41 -21.39 3.12
N THR A 187 2.40 -21.60 2.30
CA THR A 187 2.04 -20.70 1.20
C THR A 187 1.27 -19.49 1.72
N PHE A 188 1.38 -18.37 1.03
CA PHE A 188 0.51 -17.22 1.32
C PHE A 188 -0.89 -17.49 0.78
N ALA A 189 -1.87 -17.49 1.68
CA ALA A 189 -3.26 -17.72 1.33
C ALA A 189 -4.20 -16.85 2.17
N ARG A 190 -5.27 -16.36 1.54
CA ARG A 190 -6.36 -15.62 2.17
C ARG A 190 -7.68 -16.13 1.64
N SER A 191 -8.74 -16.04 2.42
CA SER A 191 -10.08 -16.35 1.92
C SER A 191 -11.00 -15.14 1.88
N VAL A 192 -12.02 -15.28 1.08
CA VAL A 192 -13.17 -14.38 1.03
C VAL A 192 -14.44 -15.21 1.20
N PRO A 193 -15.46 -14.73 1.96
CA PRO A 193 -16.74 -15.40 2.05
C PRO A 193 -17.34 -15.65 0.67
N LEU A 194 -17.94 -16.82 0.45
CA LEU A 194 -18.51 -17.17 -0.85
C LEU A 194 -19.54 -16.14 -1.33
N GLU A 195 -20.35 -15.60 -0.41
CA GLU A 195 -21.28 -14.51 -0.72
C GLU A 195 -20.56 -13.29 -1.33
N HIS A 196 -19.42 -12.90 -0.77
CA HIS A 196 -18.62 -11.79 -1.29
C HIS A 196 -17.99 -12.15 -2.64
N ALA A 197 -17.47 -13.37 -2.82
CA ALA A 197 -16.90 -13.84 -4.07
C ALA A 197 -17.93 -13.83 -5.23
N ARG A 198 -19.21 -14.06 -4.93
CA ARG A 198 -20.32 -14.08 -5.91
C ARG A 198 -20.81 -12.70 -6.33
N LYS A 199 -20.48 -11.62 -5.64
CA LYS A 199 -20.89 -10.24 -6.00
C LYS A 199 -20.33 -9.78 -7.35
N GLY A 200 -19.37 -10.51 -7.92
CA GLY A 200 -18.81 -10.20 -9.25
C GLY A 200 -17.77 -9.08 -9.27
N ASP A 201 -17.34 -8.57 -8.10
CA ASP A 201 -16.40 -7.45 -8.03
C ASP A 201 -14.93 -7.89 -8.02
N ILE A 202 -14.64 -9.12 -7.61
CA ILE A 202 -13.28 -9.65 -7.50
C ILE A 202 -12.75 -9.99 -8.89
N LEU A 203 -11.61 -9.37 -9.27
CA LEU A 203 -10.90 -9.69 -10.50
C LEU A 203 -9.71 -10.61 -10.22
N LEU A 204 -9.44 -11.49 -11.17
CA LEU A 204 -8.20 -12.22 -11.32
C LEU A 204 -7.41 -11.51 -12.41
N ALA A 205 -6.53 -10.58 -11.99
CA ALA A 205 -5.89 -9.63 -12.88
C ALA A 205 -4.57 -10.18 -13.45
N TYR A 206 -4.37 -9.94 -14.74
CA TYR A 206 -3.14 -10.25 -15.48
C TYR A 206 -2.51 -9.01 -16.15
N LYS A 207 -3.17 -7.83 -16.07
CA LYS A 207 -2.60 -6.53 -16.45
C LYS A 207 -2.76 -5.51 -15.35
N MET A 208 -1.83 -4.54 -15.33
CA MET A 208 -1.81 -3.38 -14.45
C MET A 208 -1.50 -2.14 -15.28
N ASN A 209 -2.37 -1.12 -15.24
CA ASN A 209 -2.27 0.10 -16.04
C ASN A 209 -2.06 -0.19 -17.55
N GLY A 210 -2.85 -1.12 -18.11
CA GLY A 210 -2.80 -1.51 -19.52
C GLY A 210 -1.60 -2.38 -19.92
N GLN A 211 -0.61 -2.59 -19.04
CA GLN A 211 0.59 -3.38 -19.30
C GLN A 211 0.48 -4.79 -18.68
N ARG A 212 1.31 -5.73 -19.16
CA ARG A 212 1.48 -7.02 -18.51
C ARG A 212 1.80 -6.81 -17.02
N LEU A 213 1.18 -7.60 -16.16
CA LEU A 213 1.41 -7.55 -14.73
C LEU A 213 2.91 -7.76 -14.40
N PRO A 214 3.57 -6.84 -13.67
CA PRO A 214 4.96 -7.02 -13.26
C PRO A 214 5.12 -8.21 -12.30
N GLU A 215 6.30 -8.81 -12.28
CA GLU A 215 6.59 -9.98 -11.42
C GLU A 215 6.41 -9.67 -9.94
N SER A 216 6.91 -8.54 -9.47
CA SER A 216 6.74 -8.08 -8.07
C SER A 216 5.29 -7.77 -7.69
N HIS A 217 4.44 -7.54 -8.68
CA HIS A 217 3.01 -7.28 -8.51
C HIS A 217 2.13 -8.52 -8.72
N GLY A 218 2.72 -9.70 -8.96
CA GLY A 218 2.02 -10.98 -8.92
C GLY A 218 1.82 -11.67 -10.27
N PHE A 219 2.66 -11.37 -11.31
CA PHE A 219 2.64 -12.12 -12.56
C PHE A 219 2.80 -13.64 -12.31
N PRO A 220 2.07 -14.53 -13.03
CA PRO A 220 1.19 -14.29 -14.18
C PRO A 220 -0.22 -13.80 -13.83
N LEU A 221 -0.73 -14.09 -12.62
CA LEU A 221 -2.09 -13.78 -12.20
C LEU A 221 -2.12 -13.40 -10.72
N ARG A 222 -2.95 -12.43 -10.39
CA ARG A 222 -3.25 -12.07 -8.99
C ARG A 222 -4.73 -11.83 -8.77
N ALA A 223 -5.19 -12.00 -7.55
CA ALA A 223 -6.49 -11.49 -7.15
C ALA A 223 -6.44 -9.97 -6.89
N ILE A 224 -7.54 -9.30 -7.19
CA ILE A 224 -7.88 -7.95 -6.76
C ILE A 224 -9.24 -8.04 -6.08
N VAL A 225 -9.26 -7.74 -4.78
CA VAL A 225 -10.48 -7.71 -3.95
C VAL A 225 -10.78 -6.25 -3.64
N PRO A 226 -11.66 -5.59 -4.43
CA PRO A 226 -11.94 -4.17 -4.27
C PRO A 226 -12.47 -3.84 -2.88
N GLY A 227 -12.03 -2.71 -2.33
CA GLY A 227 -12.47 -2.24 -1.01
C GLY A 227 -11.83 -2.97 0.18
N TRP A 228 -11.09 -4.07 -0.01
CA TRP A 228 -10.38 -4.76 1.06
C TRP A 228 -8.90 -4.39 1.09
N TYR A 229 -8.28 -4.46 2.29
CA TYR A 229 -6.84 -4.26 2.43
C TYR A 229 -6.05 -5.23 1.53
N GLY A 230 -4.90 -4.76 1.05
CA GLY A 230 -4.12 -5.39 -0.02
C GLY A 230 -3.70 -6.83 0.20
N MET A 231 -3.68 -7.35 1.46
CA MET A 231 -3.37 -8.76 1.72
C MET A 231 -4.46 -9.72 1.19
N ALA A 232 -5.70 -9.28 1.01
CA ALA A 232 -6.76 -10.09 0.40
C ALA A 232 -6.53 -10.26 -1.12
N SER A 233 -5.81 -9.32 -1.73
CA SER A 233 -5.47 -9.32 -3.16
C SER A 233 -4.22 -10.17 -3.41
N VAL A 234 -4.35 -11.49 -3.23
CA VAL A 234 -3.26 -12.49 -3.29
C VAL A 234 -2.53 -12.43 -4.62
N LYS A 235 -1.19 -12.31 -4.58
CA LYS A 235 -0.28 -12.31 -5.73
C LYS A 235 0.10 -13.73 -6.15
N TRP A 236 0.60 -13.89 -7.37
CA TRP A 236 1.09 -15.18 -7.90
C TRP A 236 0.09 -16.30 -7.73
N LEU A 237 -1.18 -16.02 -7.99
CA LEU A 237 -2.30 -16.92 -7.72
C LEU A 237 -2.16 -18.21 -8.54
N THR A 238 -2.25 -19.37 -7.86
CA THR A 238 -2.17 -20.70 -8.48
C THR A 238 -3.34 -21.59 -8.13
N ARG A 239 -4.02 -21.33 -7.00
CA ARG A 239 -5.14 -22.16 -6.54
C ARG A 239 -6.29 -21.33 -6.00
N ILE A 240 -7.50 -21.75 -6.32
CA ILE A 240 -8.75 -21.28 -5.75
C ILE A 240 -9.43 -22.52 -5.15
N VAL A 241 -9.64 -22.51 -3.83
CA VAL A 241 -10.21 -23.67 -3.11
C VAL A 241 -11.53 -23.27 -2.46
N VAL A 242 -12.61 -23.88 -2.88
CA VAL A 242 -13.94 -23.68 -2.31
C VAL A 242 -14.12 -24.57 -1.09
N LEU A 243 -14.57 -24.00 0.05
CA LEU A 243 -14.67 -24.71 1.33
C LEU A 243 -16.10 -24.68 1.88
N LYS A 244 -16.48 -25.78 2.56
CA LYS A 244 -17.75 -25.90 3.32
C LYS A 244 -17.66 -25.36 4.75
N GLN A 245 -16.50 -24.86 5.15
CA GLN A 245 -16.25 -24.24 6.45
C GLN A 245 -15.35 -23.03 6.31
N ALA A 246 -15.42 -22.08 7.25
CA ALA A 246 -14.56 -20.91 7.25
C ALA A 246 -13.09 -21.29 7.32
N TYR A 247 -12.28 -20.66 6.47
CA TYR A 247 -10.82 -20.88 6.41
C TYR A 247 -10.11 -20.37 7.67
N GLN A 248 -9.28 -21.22 8.28
CA GLN A 248 -8.57 -20.95 9.53
C GLN A 248 -7.04 -20.82 9.32
N GLY A 249 -6.61 -20.43 8.12
CA GLY A 249 -5.18 -20.32 7.81
C GLY A 249 -4.46 -19.22 8.58
N TYR A 250 -3.13 -19.36 8.68
CA TYR A 250 -2.25 -18.47 9.45
C TYR A 250 -2.47 -16.98 9.12
N PHE A 251 -2.47 -16.63 7.83
CA PHE A 251 -2.67 -15.23 7.40
C PHE A 251 -4.12 -14.75 7.50
N GLN A 252 -5.08 -15.63 7.81
CA GLN A 252 -6.50 -15.29 8.01
C GLN A 252 -6.81 -14.97 9.46
N THR A 253 -6.36 -15.82 10.40
CA THR A 253 -6.82 -15.81 11.79
C THR A 253 -5.75 -15.40 12.79
N ILE A 254 -4.46 -15.52 12.43
CA ILE A 254 -3.35 -15.22 13.34
C ILE A 254 -2.68 -13.88 12.96
N ASP A 255 -2.17 -13.73 11.73
CA ASP A 255 -1.41 -12.53 11.37
C ASP A 255 -2.32 -11.33 11.07
N TYR A 256 -3.24 -11.45 10.11
CA TYR A 256 -4.13 -10.35 9.71
C TYR A 256 -5.51 -10.49 10.36
N ALA A 257 -5.54 -10.43 11.68
CA ALA A 257 -6.76 -10.40 12.49
C ALA A 257 -6.63 -9.33 13.58
N HIS A 258 -7.74 -8.83 14.07
CA HIS A 258 -7.82 -7.84 15.15
C HIS A 258 -8.88 -8.26 16.17
N TRP A 259 -8.87 -7.61 17.33
CA TRP A 259 -9.86 -7.87 18.37
C TRP A 259 -11.15 -7.10 18.08
N GLN A 260 -12.27 -7.78 18.22
CA GLN A 260 -13.61 -7.21 18.17
C GLN A 260 -14.46 -7.84 19.26
N ASP A 261 -15.18 -7.01 20.00
CA ASP A 261 -16.18 -7.53 20.91
C ASP A 261 -17.40 -8.02 20.10
N ARG A 262 -17.84 -9.23 20.38
CA ARG A 262 -19.07 -9.83 19.85
C ARG A 262 -19.83 -10.45 21.00
N ASP A 263 -20.99 -9.92 21.27
CA ASP A 263 -21.88 -10.39 22.36
C ASP A 263 -21.20 -10.39 23.74
N GLY A 264 -20.34 -9.41 24.02
CA GLY A 264 -19.60 -9.29 25.27
C GLY A 264 -18.34 -10.17 25.37
N PHE A 265 -17.96 -10.83 24.28
CA PHE A 265 -16.77 -11.66 24.23
C PHE A 265 -15.74 -11.09 23.25
N PRO A 266 -14.44 -11.00 23.63
CA PRO A 266 -13.40 -10.62 22.70
C PRO A 266 -13.13 -11.73 21.68
N ASN A 267 -13.31 -11.43 20.40
CA ASN A 267 -13.08 -12.35 19.29
C ASN A 267 -11.97 -11.83 18.37
N ARG A 268 -11.14 -12.74 17.86
CA ARG A 268 -10.23 -12.44 16.75
C ARG A 268 -11.01 -12.54 15.46
N VAL A 269 -11.06 -11.43 14.70
CA VAL A 269 -11.75 -11.39 13.40
C VAL A 269 -10.76 -11.02 12.30
N PRO A 270 -10.85 -11.63 11.11
CA PRO A 270 -10.01 -11.28 9.99
C PRO A 270 -10.14 -9.80 9.59
N ILE A 271 -9.02 -9.18 9.24
CA ILE A 271 -9.01 -7.85 8.63
C ILE A 271 -9.51 -7.96 7.20
N THR A 272 -10.48 -7.11 6.82
CA THR A 272 -11.17 -7.11 5.53
C THR A 272 -11.16 -5.71 4.92
N GLU A 273 -12.20 -4.91 5.13
CA GLU A 273 -12.46 -3.64 4.48
C GLU A 273 -11.51 -2.53 4.90
N ILE A 274 -11.05 -1.77 3.89
CA ILE A 274 -10.25 -0.56 4.09
C ILE A 274 -11.11 0.48 4.82
N GLN A 275 -10.59 0.97 5.94
CA GLN A 275 -11.23 2.01 6.71
C GLN A 275 -11.08 3.37 6.03
N VAL A 276 -12.08 4.25 6.21
CA VAL A 276 -12.02 5.62 5.68
C VAL A 276 -10.76 6.34 6.16
N LYS A 277 -10.04 6.96 5.24
CA LYS A 277 -8.76 7.61 5.49
C LYS A 277 -8.50 8.74 4.51
N SER A 278 -7.88 9.81 4.99
CA SER A 278 -7.27 10.88 4.21
C SER A 278 -5.83 11.04 4.66
N GLN A 279 -4.94 11.30 3.69
CA GLN A 279 -3.54 11.60 3.95
C GLN A 279 -3.13 12.86 3.18
N ILE A 280 -2.35 13.73 3.84
CA ILE A 280 -1.71 14.89 3.22
C ILE A 280 -0.44 14.39 2.53
N ALA A 281 -0.34 14.62 1.21
CA ALA A 281 0.88 14.36 0.44
C ALA A 281 1.82 15.56 0.50
N ARG A 282 1.27 16.77 0.41
CA ARG A 282 2.02 18.04 0.54
C ARG A 282 1.19 19.05 1.31
N PRO A 283 1.83 19.83 2.21
CA PRO A 283 3.24 19.79 2.57
C PRO A 283 3.63 18.50 3.31
N THR A 284 4.93 18.18 3.27
CA THR A 284 5.50 17.06 4.04
C THR A 284 5.80 17.48 5.48
N ILE A 285 6.02 16.51 6.37
CA ILE A 285 6.39 16.78 7.76
C ILE A 285 7.70 17.57 7.79
N SER A 286 7.72 18.65 8.57
CA SER A 286 8.84 19.59 8.73
C SER A 286 9.19 20.41 7.48
N GLU A 287 8.36 20.38 6.45
CA GLU A 287 8.52 21.26 5.29
C GLU A 287 8.49 22.73 5.69
N SER A 288 9.32 23.55 5.04
CA SER A 288 9.34 25.00 5.21
C SER A 288 8.45 25.67 4.17
N VAL A 289 7.51 26.48 4.62
CA VAL A 289 6.52 27.17 3.80
C VAL A 289 6.69 28.69 3.94
N ALA A 290 6.69 29.43 2.84
CA ALA A 290 6.88 30.87 2.87
C ALA A 290 5.68 31.58 3.50
N ARG A 291 5.95 32.47 4.49
CA ARG A 291 4.94 33.28 5.15
C ARG A 291 4.19 34.18 4.16
N GLY A 292 2.91 34.39 4.39
CA GLY A 292 2.04 35.21 3.56
C GLY A 292 1.77 34.65 2.15
N SER A 293 2.30 33.48 1.82
CA SER A 293 2.09 32.82 0.54
C SER A 293 0.72 32.13 0.46
N LYS A 294 0.33 31.76 -0.76
CA LYS A 294 -0.72 30.76 -0.98
C LYS A 294 -0.08 29.42 -1.21
N TYR A 295 -0.38 28.45 -0.36
CA TYR A 295 0.12 27.08 -0.48
C TYR A 295 -0.99 26.12 -0.83
N ARG A 296 -0.74 25.23 -1.79
CA ARG A 296 -1.67 24.16 -2.19
C ARG A 296 -1.43 22.93 -1.28
N VAL A 297 -2.22 22.79 -0.23
CA VAL A 297 -2.28 21.52 0.52
C VAL A 297 -2.96 20.49 -0.38
N PHE A 298 -2.33 19.33 -0.53
CA PHE A 298 -2.75 18.32 -1.49
C PHE A 298 -2.65 16.92 -0.89
N GLY A 299 -3.58 16.04 -1.24
CA GLY A 299 -3.59 14.68 -0.74
C GLY A 299 -4.56 13.77 -1.46
N ALA A 300 -4.72 12.58 -0.89
CA ALA A 300 -5.70 11.60 -1.33
C ALA A 300 -6.52 11.09 -0.14
N ALA A 301 -7.76 10.65 -0.43
CA ALA A 301 -8.65 10.04 0.53
C ALA A 301 -9.35 8.83 -0.08
N TRP A 302 -9.60 7.80 0.72
CA TRP A 302 -10.21 6.53 0.29
C TRP A 302 -10.98 5.85 1.41
N SER A 303 -11.87 4.94 1.01
CA SER A 303 -12.62 4.02 1.87
C SER A 303 -12.91 2.75 1.09
N GLY A 304 -12.93 1.61 1.74
CA GLY A 304 -13.37 0.34 1.15
C GLY A 304 -14.88 0.19 1.09
N VAL A 305 -15.61 0.99 1.86
CA VAL A 305 -17.04 0.81 2.09
C VAL A 305 -17.91 1.64 1.14
N ALA A 306 -17.46 2.85 0.80
CA ALA A 306 -18.17 3.77 -0.09
C ALA A 306 -17.22 4.85 -0.63
N PRO A 307 -17.56 5.50 -1.76
CA PRO A 307 -16.77 6.63 -2.28
C PRO A 307 -16.66 7.78 -1.26
N ILE A 308 -15.54 8.52 -1.32
CA ILE A 308 -15.33 9.71 -0.48
C ILE A 308 -16.32 10.80 -0.87
N ALA A 309 -17.09 11.26 0.10
CA ALA A 309 -18.04 12.35 -0.03
C ALA A 309 -17.44 13.70 0.37
N LYS A 310 -16.53 13.73 1.37
CA LYS A 310 -16.01 14.97 1.93
C LYS A 310 -14.58 14.76 2.45
N VAL A 311 -13.75 15.78 2.30
CA VAL A 311 -12.48 15.95 3.02
C VAL A 311 -12.45 17.33 3.66
N GLU A 312 -12.08 17.39 4.92
CA GLU A 312 -11.97 18.62 5.69
C GLU A 312 -10.51 18.81 6.15
N VAL A 313 -10.00 20.02 6.00
CA VAL A 313 -8.62 20.39 6.37
C VAL A 313 -8.65 21.38 7.52
N SER A 314 -7.80 21.14 8.50
CA SER A 314 -7.47 22.08 9.57
C SER A 314 -6.06 22.61 9.38
N THR A 315 -5.87 23.90 9.60
CA THR A 315 -4.58 24.60 9.59
C THR A 315 -4.21 25.18 10.97
N ASP A 316 -4.90 24.76 12.02
CA ASP A 316 -4.77 25.27 13.40
C ASP A 316 -4.66 24.16 14.45
N GLY A 317 -4.22 22.96 14.03
CA GLY A 317 -4.05 21.80 14.92
C GLY A 317 -5.35 21.13 15.31
N GLY A 318 -6.36 21.17 14.45
CA GLY A 318 -7.65 20.49 14.65
C GLY A 318 -8.71 21.30 15.39
N LYS A 319 -8.48 22.58 15.65
CA LYS A 319 -9.46 23.46 16.32
C LYS A 319 -10.62 23.83 15.41
N SER A 320 -10.34 24.08 14.14
CA SER A 320 -11.34 24.34 13.10
C SER A 320 -11.02 23.54 11.83
N TYR A 321 -12.06 23.26 11.04
CA TYR A 321 -11.95 22.51 9.79
C TYR A 321 -12.70 23.24 8.69
N GLN A 322 -12.15 23.18 7.48
CA GLN A 322 -12.76 23.74 6.25
C GLN A 322 -12.75 22.71 5.15
N ASP A 323 -13.74 22.76 4.26
CA ASP A 323 -13.88 21.81 3.17
C ASP A 323 -12.74 21.94 2.17
N ALA A 324 -12.13 20.82 1.83
CA ALA A 324 -11.22 20.69 0.70
C ALA A 324 -12.00 20.44 -0.58
N LYS A 325 -11.45 20.88 -1.70
CA LYS A 325 -11.97 20.59 -3.02
C LYS A 325 -11.60 19.17 -3.45
N LEU A 326 -12.59 18.32 -3.66
CA LEU A 326 -12.40 16.99 -4.24
C LEU A 326 -12.16 17.12 -5.75
N LEU A 327 -11.16 16.37 -6.26
CA LEU A 327 -10.75 16.41 -7.67
C LEU A 327 -11.32 15.21 -8.44
N GLY A 328 -11.66 15.43 -9.70
CA GLY A 328 -12.22 14.41 -10.58
C GLY A 328 -13.61 13.90 -10.17
N LYS A 329 -14.07 12.84 -10.82
CA LYS A 329 -15.33 12.14 -10.49
C LYS A 329 -15.02 11.01 -9.48
N PRO A 330 -15.96 10.66 -8.60
CA PRO A 330 -15.79 9.47 -7.73
C PRO A 330 -15.75 8.20 -8.60
N ILE A 331 -14.81 7.31 -8.27
CA ILE A 331 -14.73 5.96 -8.81
C ILE A 331 -14.85 5.03 -7.61
N GLU A 332 -15.71 4.03 -7.69
CA GLU A 332 -15.90 3.06 -6.62
C GLU A 332 -14.59 2.32 -6.33
N HIS A 333 -14.27 2.13 -5.05
CA HIS A 333 -13.03 1.50 -4.55
C HIS A 333 -11.72 2.16 -4.99
N ALA A 334 -11.75 3.37 -5.60
CA ALA A 334 -10.57 4.15 -5.91
C ALA A 334 -10.45 5.36 -4.97
N TRP A 335 -9.22 5.75 -4.68
CA TRP A 335 -8.99 6.98 -3.94
C TRP A 335 -9.50 8.21 -4.69
N ARG A 336 -9.76 9.27 -3.94
CA ARG A 336 -10.11 10.58 -4.45
C ARG A 336 -9.01 11.57 -4.10
N LEU A 337 -8.43 12.21 -5.09
CA LEU A 337 -7.49 13.29 -4.87
C LEU A 337 -8.26 14.54 -4.39
N TRP A 338 -7.61 15.36 -3.57
CA TRP A 338 -8.18 16.57 -3.04
C TRP A 338 -7.13 17.67 -2.89
N GLU A 339 -7.58 18.92 -2.88
CA GLU A 339 -6.74 20.10 -2.68
C GLU A 339 -7.42 21.11 -1.76
N TYR A 340 -6.61 21.86 -1.02
CA TYR A 340 -7.04 22.98 -0.20
C TYR A 340 -6.08 24.15 -0.37
N ALA A 341 -6.61 25.34 -0.73
CA ALA A 341 -5.83 26.58 -0.89
C ALA A 341 -5.60 27.21 0.49
N TRP A 342 -4.43 27.02 1.05
CA TRP A 342 -4.06 27.57 2.36
C TRP A 342 -3.42 28.95 2.21
N ASN A 343 -4.03 29.97 2.82
CA ASN A 343 -3.40 31.28 2.99
C ASN A 343 -2.47 31.17 4.20
N VAL A 344 -1.17 31.09 3.93
CA VAL A 344 -0.15 30.92 4.97
C VAL A 344 -0.06 32.19 5.82
N PRO A 345 -0.10 32.12 7.17
CA PRO A 345 0.04 33.27 8.05
C PRO A 345 1.33 34.06 7.81
N GLN A 346 1.27 35.38 8.10
CA GLN A 346 2.47 36.25 8.07
C GLN A 346 3.43 35.96 9.25
N GLN A 347 2.91 35.41 10.34
CA GLN A 347 3.69 35.10 11.50
C GLN A 347 4.51 33.84 11.27
N ALA A 348 5.82 33.92 11.46
CA ALA A 348 6.72 32.75 11.46
C ALA A 348 6.45 31.84 12.65
N GLY A 349 6.66 30.53 12.47
CA GLY A 349 6.46 29.55 13.54
C GLY A 349 6.08 28.17 13.02
N LYS A 350 5.71 27.29 13.95
CA LYS A 350 5.21 25.95 13.67
C LYS A 350 3.70 25.97 13.53
N VAL A 351 3.19 25.28 12.53
CA VAL A 351 1.77 25.07 12.30
C VAL A 351 1.52 23.59 12.06
N THR A 352 0.43 23.08 12.62
CA THR A 352 0.00 21.69 12.42
C THR A 352 -1.21 21.65 11.49
N LEU A 353 -1.02 20.98 10.36
CA LEU A 353 -2.08 20.68 9.40
C LEU A 353 -2.67 19.30 9.71
N MET A 354 -3.99 19.15 9.54
CA MET A 354 -4.70 17.90 9.68
C MET A 354 -5.73 17.77 8.56
N ALA A 355 -5.97 16.54 8.09
CA ALA A 355 -7.04 16.28 7.12
C ALA A 355 -7.83 15.04 7.55
N LYS A 356 -9.15 15.12 7.50
CA LYS A 356 -10.05 14.00 7.77
C LYS A 356 -11.02 13.80 6.61
N ALA A 357 -11.35 12.55 6.32
CA ALA A 357 -12.31 12.18 5.29
C ALA A 357 -13.60 11.65 5.88
N THR A 358 -14.69 11.83 5.13
CA THR A 358 -15.98 11.18 5.35
C THR A 358 -16.43 10.53 4.04
N ASP A 359 -16.86 9.26 4.09
CA ASP A 359 -17.41 8.55 2.93
C ASP A 359 -18.91 8.80 2.74
N ALA A 360 -19.46 8.32 1.63
CA ALA A 360 -20.88 8.54 1.27
C ALA A 360 -21.88 7.79 2.18
N LYS A 361 -21.42 6.87 3.05
CA LYS A 361 -22.22 6.24 4.09
C LYS A 361 -22.13 6.95 5.44
N GLY A 362 -21.36 8.06 5.52
CA GLY A 362 -21.19 8.85 6.74
C GLY A 362 -20.08 8.36 7.66
N ASN A 363 -19.31 7.33 7.28
CA ASN A 363 -18.16 6.91 8.07
C ASN A 363 -17.11 8.01 8.03
N THR A 364 -16.68 8.49 9.18
CA THR A 364 -15.69 9.57 9.31
C THR A 364 -14.39 9.04 9.90
N GLN A 365 -13.29 9.53 9.37
CA GLN A 365 -11.95 9.22 9.86
C GLN A 365 -11.79 9.67 11.32
N PRO A 366 -11.38 8.76 12.23
CA PRO A 366 -11.27 9.09 13.65
C PRO A 366 -10.04 9.95 13.95
N LEU A 367 -10.14 10.80 14.99
CA LEU A 367 -9.00 11.56 15.51
C LEU A 367 -8.10 10.71 16.40
N VAL A 368 -8.67 9.69 17.04
CA VAL A 368 -7.98 8.83 18.00
C VAL A 368 -7.99 7.40 17.48
N ARG A 369 -6.85 6.73 17.65
CA ARG A 369 -6.69 5.33 17.24
C ARG A 369 -7.53 4.38 18.09
N ASP A 370 -8.16 3.44 17.44
CA ASP A 370 -8.73 2.25 18.08
C ASP A 370 -7.59 1.26 18.42
N LYS A 371 -7.35 1.02 19.71
CA LYS A 371 -6.29 0.15 20.23
C LYS A 371 -6.51 -1.33 19.91
N ASN A 372 -7.77 -1.76 19.72
CA ASN A 372 -8.12 -3.14 19.38
C ASN A 372 -7.59 -3.57 18.00
N ARG A 373 -7.22 -2.60 17.16
CA ARG A 373 -6.63 -2.82 15.83
C ARG A 373 -5.13 -3.14 15.86
N GLU A 374 -4.52 -3.16 17.04
CA GLU A 374 -3.10 -3.50 17.25
C GLU A 374 -2.16 -2.71 16.31
N ASN A 375 -1.46 -3.38 15.38
CA ASN A 375 -0.51 -2.79 14.44
C ASN A 375 -1.03 -2.66 13.01
N TYR A 376 -2.35 -2.78 12.81
CA TYR A 376 -3.03 -2.73 11.52
C TYR A 376 -4.15 -1.68 11.49
N MET A 377 -4.73 -1.45 10.30
CA MET A 377 -5.89 -0.57 10.09
C MET A 377 -5.67 0.84 10.66
N ILE A 378 -4.50 1.42 10.38
CA ILE A 378 -4.06 2.72 10.92
C ILE A 378 -4.74 3.83 10.12
N ASN A 379 -5.88 4.30 10.62
CA ASN A 379 -6.70 5.28 9.93
C ASN A 379 -7.00 6.55 10.75
N GLN A 380 -6.45 6.71 11.97
CA GLN A 380 -6.59 7.98 12.69
C GLN A 380 -5.95 9.12 11.89
N VAL A 381 -6.48 10.32 12.07
CA VAL A 381 -5.90 11.54 11.50
C VAL A 381 -4.46 11.70 11.98
N LEU A 382 -3.54 11.88 11.03
CA LEU A 382 -2.13 12.12 11.32
C LEU A 382 -1.83 13.62 11.15
N PRO A 383 -1.29 14.27 12.20
CA PRO A 383 -0.89 15.67 12.11
C PRO A 383 0.38 15.83 11.26
N VAL A 384 0.42 16.87 10.44
CA VAL A 384 1.58 17.28 9.64
C VAL A 384 2.07 18.63 10.18
N GLU A 385 3.17 18.63 10.91
CA GLU A 385 3.81 19.85 11.38
C GLU A 385 4.69 20.45 10.28
N VAL A 386 4.49 21.72 9.95
CA VAL A 386 5.26 22.50 9.00
C VAL A 386 5.85 23.74 9.66
N ARG A 387 6.87 24.34 9.03
CA ARG A 387 7.49 25.58 9.50
C ARG A 387 7.16 26.73 8.55
N ILE A 388 6.62 27.80 9.11
CA ILE A 388 6.43 29.08 8.38
C ILE A 388 7.68 29.92 8.57
N GLN A 389 8.32 30.34 7.46
CA GLN A 389 9.56 31.13 7.46
C GLN A 389 9.59 32.22 6.37
#